data_9f6aa523b4779b2cdd000676f78f6de5
#
_entry.id   9f6aa523b4779b2cdd000676f78f6de5
#
_cell.length_a   1.000
_cell.length_b   1.000
_cell.length_c   1.000
_cell.angle_alpha   90.00
_cell.angle_beta   90.00
_cell.angle_gamma   90.00
#
_symmetry.space_group_name_H-M   'P 1'
#
loop_
_entity.id
_entity.type
_entity.pdbx_description
1 polymer ?
#
loop_
_entity_poly.entity_id
_entity_poly.type
_entity_poly.pdbx_seq_one_letter_code
_entity_poly.pdbx_strand_id
1 'polypeptide(L)'
;MTELSKIRNFSIIAHIDHGKSTLADRLLEECDAIDQRIRAEQMLDSMELEKERGITIKATAATLTYTADDGETYALNLIDTPGHVDFNYEVSRSLAACEGAILVVDASQGVEAQTLANTYLAIDAGLEVLPVINKIDLPSARPAEVKAEVEDIIGIPAEDSPEISAKNGINIHSVLEMIVRDVPAPTGDREAPLQALIFDSQYDSYRGVIVYTRIKQGTVRPGMDIRMMATGATYKVVEVGNMSPTGLIPRDALGAGEVGYITASIKTVADTQVGDTITAIENPAAEPLPGYRPVQPMVFSGVYPADGAKYQDLREALEKLKLNDASMSYELESSIALGFGFRCGFLGLLHMEIIQERLEREYNLDLITTAPNVVYRVTKTNGETMMVYTPLDYPDPMEIQLAEEPYAKVSLISPQEYVGNIMDLCQQRRGEFKDMVYLDANRVELHYEMPLNEIIYDFFDALKSRTRGYGSLDYELIGYRPSKLVKLDILLNGDVVDALSFILFADNAYPRARKICEKLKENIPRAQ
;
A
#
# COMPACT_ATOMS: atom_id res chain seq x y z
N MET A 1 -23.73 15.84 -15.23
CA MET A 1 -22.37 15.31 -15.58
C MET A 1 -21.52 16.48 -16.10
N THR A 2 -20.28 16.52 -15.64
CA THR A 2 -19.32 17.56 -16.07
C THR A 2 -18.77 17.24 -17.47
N GLU A 3 -18.53 18.28 -18.29
CA GLU A 3 -17.86 18.08 -19.60
C GLU A 3 -16.47 17.48 -19.43
N LEU A 4 -16.10 16.55 -20.31
CA LEU A 4 -14.79 15.89 -20.26
C LEU A 4 -13.62 16.87 -20.28
N SER A 5 -13.70 17.94 -21.09
CA SER A 5 -12.65 18.97 -21.17
C SER A 5 -12.41 19.75 -19.87
N LYS A 6 -13.38 19.72 -18.97
CA LYS A 6 -13.34 20.43 -17.67
C LYS A 6 -13.01 19.52 -16.50
N ILE A 7 -12.65 18.26 -16.74
CA ILE A 7 -12.28 17.29 -15.71
C ILE A 7 -10.76 17.10 -15.71
N ARG A 8 -10.17 17.05 -14.51
CA ARG A 8 -8.77 16.68 -14.30
C ARG A 8 -8.68 15.64 -13.20
N ASN A 9 -8.27 14.44 -13.56
CA ASN A 9 -8.12 13.32 -12.63
C ASN A 9 -6.63 13.12 -12.34
N PHE A 10 -6.24 13.32 -11.12
CA PHE A 10 -4.83 13.23 -10.72
C PHE A 10 -4.65 12.60 -9.35
N SER A 11 -3.48 12.07 -9.14
CA SER A 11 -3.03 11.56 -7.86
C SER A 11 -1.79 12.32 -7.41
N ILE A 12 -1.49 12.24 -6.13
CA ILE A 12 -0.24 12.75 -5.55
C ILE A 12 0.60 11.55 -5.17
N ILE A 13 1.82 11.48 -5.69
CA ILE A 13 2.81 10.47 -5.37
C ILE A 13 4.02 11.11 -4.72
N ALA A 14 4.57 10.47 -3.68
CA ALA A 14 5.71 10.98 -2.95
C ALA A 14 6.37 9.86 -2.16
N HIS A 15 7.65 10.05 -1.84
CA HIS A 15 8.29 9.28 -0.78
C HIS A 15 7.69 9.64 0.60
N ILE A 16 7.82 8.75 1.57
CA ILE A 16 7.37 8.99 2.94
C ILE A 16 7.99 10.29 3.47
N ASP A 17 7.20 11.07 4.18
CA ASP A 17 7.59 12.36 4.79
C ASP A 17 7.97 13.49 3.80
N HIS A 18 7.75 13.34 2.50
CA HIS A 18 7.98 14.42 1.53
C HIS A 18 6.86 15.47 1.49
N GLY A 19 5.76 15.24 2.19
CA GLY A 19 4.68 16.23 2.35
C GLY A 19 3.46 16.01 1.45
N LYS A 20 3.18 14.76 1.05
CA LYS A 20 2.03 14.40 0.22
C LYS A 20 0.69 14.83 0.84
N SER A 21 0.41 14.40 2.07
CA SER A 21 -0.85 14.70 2.75
C SER A 21 -0.99 16.20 3.06
N THR A 22 0.11 16.87 3.38
CA THR A 22 0.10 18.33 3.61
C THR A 22 -0.25 19.09 2.33
N LEU A 23 0.31 18.66 1.18
CA LEU A 23 -0.06 19.27 -0.10
C LEU A 23 -1.53 19.02 -0.43
N ALA A 24 -2.03 17.82 -0.22
CA ALA A 24 -3.45 17.50 -0.41
C ALA A 24 -4.35 18.43 0.41
N ASP A 25 -4.03 18.65 1.68
CA ASP A 25 -4.77 19.60 2.54
C ASP A 25 -4.77 21.03 1.98
N ARG A 26 -3.63 21.49 1.46
CA ARG A 26 -3.53 22.84 0.87
C ARG A 26 -4.36 22.97 -0.41
N LEU A 27 -4.39 21.95 -1.25
CA LEU A 27 -5.25 21.93 -2.44
C LEU A 27 -6.73 22.00 -2.07
N LEU A 28 -7.14 21.26 -1.02
CA LEU A 28 -8.50 21.33 -0.50
C LEU A 28 -8.87 22.72 0.01
N GLU A 29 -7.97 23.36 0.72
CA GLU A 29 -8.17 24.73 1.25
C GLU A 29 -8.28 25.77 0.13
N GLU A 30 -7.39 25.76 -0.84
CA GLU A 30 -7.40 26.70 -1.98
C GLU A 30 -8.65 26.57 -2.85
N CYS A 31 -9.26 25.39 -2.90
CA CYS A 31 -10.50 25.13 -3.64
C CYS A 31 -11.76 25.33 -2.78
N ASP A 32 -11.65 25.89 -1.57
CA ASP A 32 -12.76 26.09 -0.61
C ASP A 32 -13.56 24.81 -0.32
N ALA A 33 -12.93 23.65 -0.46
CA ALA A 33 -13.55 22.35 -0.19
C ALA A 33 -13.69 22.06 1.31
N ILE A 34 -13.04 22.86 2.15
CA ILE A 34 -13.05 22.75 3.61
C ILE A 34 -13.52 24.09 4.20
N ASP A 35 -14.52 24.05 5.09
CA ASP A 35 -14.85 25.19 5.92
C ASP A 35 -13.66 25.50 6.84
N GLN A 36 -13.20 26.75 6.86
CA GLN A 36 -12.11 27.23 7.71
C GLN A 36 -12.31 26.93 9.21
N ARG A 37 -13.56 26.67 9.62
CA ARG A 37 -13.92 26.31 11.00
C ARG A 37 -13.67 24.84 11.34
N ILE A 38 -13.51 23.98 10.32
CA ILE A 38 -13.35 22.53 10.46
C ILE A 38 -11.91 22.11 10.08
N ARG A 39 -10.98 23.04 10.05
CA ARG A 39 -9.58 22.78 9.73
C ARG A 39 -9.00 21.71 10.66
N ALA A 40 -8.64 20.57 10.09
CA ALA A 40 -7.80 19.56 10.71
C ALA A 40 -6.61 19.30 9.80
N GLU A 41 -5.49 18.92 10.36
CA GLU A 41 -4.36 18.43 9.58
C GLU A 41 -4.70 17.07 8.97
N GLN A 42 -4.22 16.80 7.76
CA GLN A 42 -4.42 15.52 7.06
C GLN A 42 -5.91 15.14 6.90
N MET A 43 -6.67 16.03 6.31
CA MET A 43 -8.14 15.89 6.16
C MET A 43 -8.58 14.66 5.36
N LEU A 44 -7.77 14.20 4.40
CA LEU A 44 -8.06 12.99 3.62
C LEU A 44 -7.70 11.70 4.36
N ASP A 45 -6.81 11.78 5.34
CA ASP A 45 -6.43 10.64 6.17
C ASP A 45 -7.50 10.43 7.25
N SER A 46 -8.38 9.46 7.02
CA SER A 46 -9.54 9.21 7.89
C SER A 46 -9.22 8.43 9.16
N MET A 47 -8.12 7.70 9.17
CA MET A 47 -7.69 6.90 10.30
C MET A 47 -6.75 7.70 11.23
N GLU A 48 -6.94 7.52 12.54
CA GLU A 48 -6.02 8.11 13.53
C GLU A 48 -4.57 7.64 13.34
N LEU A 49 -4.39 6.37 12.97
CA LEU A 49 -3.07 5.80 12.66
C LEU A 49 -2.40 6.43 11.44
N GLU A 50 -3.18 6.80 10.41
CA GLU A 50 -2.65 7.52 9.24
C GLU A 50 -2.03 8.86 9.68
N LYS A 51 -2.75 9.59 10.52
CA LYS A 51 -2.30 10.89 11.04
C LYS A 51 -1.06 10.78 11.94
N GLU A 52 -1.05 9.80 12.82
CA GLU A 52 0.08 9.57 13.73
C GLU A 52 1.36 9.13 12.99
N ARG A 53 1.21 8.27 12.00
CA ARG A 53 2.34 7.74 11.22
C ARG A 53 2.77 8.64 10.06
N GLY A 54 1.95 9.64 9.71
CA GLY A 54 2.20 10.52 8.58
C GLY A 54 2.17 9.84 7.22
N ILE A 55 1.45 8.72 7.10
CA ILE A 55 1.32 7.94 5.88
C ILE A 55 -0.15 7.66 5.55
N THR A 56 -0.49 7.71 4.27
CA THR A 56 -1.80 7.26 3.79
C THR A 56 -1.81 5.75 3.68
N ILE A 57 -2.77 5.11 4.35
CA ILE A 57 -2.93 3.65 4.38
C ILE A 57 -3.96 3.22 3.35
N LYS A 58 -5.06 3.97 3.25
CA LYS A 58 -6.17 3.66 2.38
C LYS A 58 -6.39 4.76 1.35
N ALA A 59 -6.66 4.38 0.09
CA ALA A 59 -6.95 5.36 -0.95
C ALA A 59 -8.24 6.12 -0.61
N THR A 60 -8.22 7.42 -0.80
CA THR A 60 -9.38 8.31 -0.68
C THR A 60 -9.47 9.20 -1.89
N ALA A 61 -10.64 9.74 -2.16
CA ALA A 61 -10.84 10.64 -3.28
C ALA A 61 -11.68 11.86 -2.86
N ALA A 62 -11.40 12.99 -3.50
CA ALA A 62 -12.17 14.19 -3.33
C ALA A 62 -12.35 14.90 -4.68
N THR A 63 -13.56 15.35 -4.96
CA THR A 63 -13.87 16.19 -6.10
C THR A 63 -13.84 17.65 -5.67
N LEU A 64 -12.94 18.43 -6.28
CA LEU A 64 -12.74 19.84 -6.02
C LEU A 64 -13.29 20.67 -7.18
N THR A 65 -13.89 21.81 -6.87
CA THR A 65 -14.28 22.81 -7.86
C THR A 65 -13.26 23.94 -7.85
N TYR A 66 -12.63 24.18 -8.98
CA TYR A 66 -11.59 25.20 -9.11
C TYR A 66 -11.85 26.09 -10.30
N THR A 67 -11.89 27.41 -10.06
CA THR A 67 -11.93 28.41 -11.12
C THR A 67 -10.51 28.87 -11.41
N ALA A 68 -10.03 28.52 -12.61
CA ALA A 68 -8.68 28.82 -13.04
C ALA A 68 -8.51 30.28 -13.47
N ASP A 69 -7.26 30.67 -13.73
CA ASP A 69 -6.92 32.03 -14.20
C ASP A 69 -7.52 32.35 -15.57
N ASP A 70 -7.88 31.34 -16.36
CA ASP A 70 -8.59 31.49 -17.65
C ASP A 70 -10.08 31.86 -17.48
N GLY A 71 -10.59 31.90 -16.25
CA GLY A 71 -11.96 32.17 -15.92
C GLY A 71 -12.91 30.97 -16.03
N GLU A 72 -12.41 29.82 -16.47
CA GLU A 72 -13.19 28.57 -16.58
C GLU A 72 -13.17 27.79 -15.28
N THR A 73 -14.25 27.07 -15.03
CA THR A 73 -14.38 26.23 -13.82
C THR A 73 -14.14 24.75 -14.17
N TYR A 74 -13.25 24.13 -13.42
CA TYR A 74 -12.82 22.74 -13.59
C TYR A 74 -13.25 21.89 -12.40
N ALA A 75 -13.56 20.63 -12.68
CA ALA A 75 -13.70 19.60 -11.66
C ALA A 75 -12.35 18.87 -11.52
N LEU A 76 -11.72 19.01 -10.38
CA LEU A 76 -10.45 18.37 -10.06
C LEU A 76 -10.72 17.18 -9.14
N ASN A 77 -10.46 15.98 -9.63
CA ASN A 77 -10.60 14.77 -8.84
C ASN A 77 -9.23 14.36 -8.32
N LEU A 78 -9.02 14.59 -7.04
CA LEU A 78 -7.82 14.17 -6.33
C LEU A 78 -8.04 12.77 -5.77
N ILE A 79 -7.19 11.84 -6.19
CA ILE A 79 -7.14 10.49 -5.63
C ILE A 79 -5.87 10.38 -4.79
N ASP A 80 -6.03 10.35 -3.47
CA ASP A 80 -4.91 10.19 -2.54
C ASP A 80 -4.59 8.70 -2.38
N THR A 81 -3.35 8.32 -2.66
CA THR A 81 -2.90 6.93 -2.72
C THR A 81 -2.09 6.55 -1.49
N PRO A 82 -2.11 5.27 -1.08
CA PRO A 82 -1.16 4.79 -0.07
C PRO A 82 0.29 5.08 -0.45
N GLY A 83 1.12 5.36 0.54
CA GLY A 83 2.52 5.78 0.34
C GLY A 83 3.57 4.70 0.60
N HIS A 84 3.19 3.46 0.86
CA HIS A 84 4.10 2.39 1.26
C HIS A 84 4.12 1.21 0.28
N VAL A 85 5.26 0.55 0.17
CA VAL A 85 5.49 -0.59 -0.73
C VAL A 85 4.51 -1.76 -0.54
N ASP A 86 4.02 -1.99 0.68
CA ASP A 86 3.03 -3.02 0.98
C ASP A 86 1.74 -2.86 0.17
N PHE A 87 1.43 -1.64 -0.27
CA PHE A 87 0.20 -1.28 -0.98
C PHE A 87 0.41 -0.98 -2.47
N ASN A 88 1.48 -1.46 -3.08
CA ASN A 88 1.82 -1.18 -4.48
C ASN A 88 0.70 -1.53 -5.47
N TYR A 89 -0.05 -2.60 -5.23
CA TYR A 89 -1.18 -2.95 -6.09
C TYR A 89 -2.30 -1.92 -6.02
N GLU A 90 -2.69 -1.49 -4.83
CA GLU A 90 -3.70 -0.46 -4.61
C GLU A 90 -3.26 0.87 -5.23
N VAL A 91 -1.99 1.23 -5.06
CA VAL A 91 -1.41 2.40 -5.73
C VAL A 91 -1.55 2.30 -7.24
N SER A 92 -1.20 1.18 -7.83
CA SER A 92 -1.30 0.98 -9.28
C SER A 92 -2.73 1.11 -9.79
N ARG A 93 -3.71 0.65 -9.02
CA ARG A 93 -5.13 0.73 -9.40
C ARG A 93 -5.68 2.16 -9.23
N SER A 94 -5.27 2.85 -8.21
CA SER A 94 -5.59 4.28 -8.03
C SER A 94 -4.97 5.14 -9.14
N LEU A 95 -3.73 4.88 -9.52
CA LEU A 95 -3.08 5.56 -10.65
C LEU A 95 -3.78 5.26 -11.98
N ALA A 96 -4.26 4.04 -12.19
CA ALA A 96 -5.03 3.68 -13.38
C ALA A 96 -6.35 4.47 -13.51
N ALA A 97 -6.85 5.04 -12.42
CA ALA A 97 -8.03 5.91 -12.42
C ALA A 97 -7.72 7.36 -12.84
N CYS A 98 -6.46 7.73 -12.99
CA CYS A 98 -6.01 9.09 -13.24
C CYS A 98 -5.41 9.26 -14.64
N GLU A 99 -5.31 10.51 -15.08
CA GLU A 99 -4.57 10.96 -16.27
C GLU A 99 -3.25 11.62 -15.90
N GLY A 100 -3.11 12.14 -14.67
CA GLY A 100 -1.90 12.80 -14.19
C GLY A 100 -1.50 12.38 -12.80
N ALA A 101 -0.22 12.55 -12.49
CA ALA A 101 0.33 12.34 -11.17
C ALA A 101 1.23 13.52 -10.78
N ILE A 102 0.99 14.08 -9.61
CA ILE A 102 1.83 15.11 -9.03
C ILE A 102 2.93 14.40 -8.23
N LEU A 103 4.17 14.54 -8.66
CA LEU A 103 5.33 13.98 -7.98
C LEU A 103 5.90 15.00 -7.01
N VAL A 104 5.70 14.78 -5.72
CA VAL A 104 6.24 15.65 -4.67
C VAL A 104 7.64 15.18 -4.29
N VAL A 105 8.61 16.07 -4.42
CA VAL A 105 10.00 15.82 -4.04
C VAL A 105 10.44 16.83 -3.01
N ASP A 106 11.02 16.34 -1.92
CA ASP A 106 11.57 17.18 -0.85
C ASP A 106 12.81 17.94 -1.35
N ALA A 107 12.80 19.26 -1.22
CA ALA A 107 13.89 20.13 -1.65
C ALA A 107 15.22 19.90 -0.91
N SER A 108 15.19 19.25 0.25
CA SER A 108 16.37 18.95 1.06
C SER A 108 16.91 17.53 0.84
N GLN A 109 16.02 16.56 0.66
CA GLN A 109 16.38 15.14 0.51
C GLN A 109 16.56 14.70 -0.94
N GLY A 110 15.81 15.29 -1.88
CA GLY A 110 15.86 14.93 -3.28
C GLY A 110 15.16 13.61 -3.61
N VAL A 111 15.59 12.95 -4.68
CA VAL A 111 15.00 11.71 -5.20
C VAL A 111 15.37 10.51 -4.34
N GLU A 112 14.36 9.73 -3.94
CA GLU A 112 14.49 8.52 -3.13
C GLU A 112 14.00 7.26 -3.90
N ALA A 113 14.25 6.05 -3.37
CA ALA A 113 13.89 4.80 -4.04
C ALA A 113 12.38 4.70 -4.30
N GLN A 114 11.55 5.06 -3.34
CA GLN A 114 10.09 5.09 -3.50
C GLN A 114 9.64 6.14 -4.53
N THR A 115 10.35 7.26 -4.64
CA THR A 115 10.11 8.27 -5.68
C THR A 115 10.23 7.64 -7.06
N LEU A 116 11.30 6.88 -7.31
CA LEU A 116 11.51 6.17 -8.58
C LEU A 116 10.44 5.10 -8.81
N ALA A 117 10.20 4.25 -7.84
CA ALA A 117 9.23 3.15 -7.96
C ALA A 117 7.83 3.68 -8.27
N ASN A 118 7.35 4.68 -7.54
CA ASN A 118 6.04 5.28 -7.75
C ASN A 118 5.96 6.02 -9.10
N THR A 119 7.04 6.68 -9.50
CA THR A 119 7.10 7.35 -10.81
C THR A 119 7.00 6.34 -11.95
N TYR A 120 7.69 5.21 -11.87
CA TYR A 120 7.60 4.17 -12.88
C TYR A 120 6.19 3.55 -12.93
N LEU A 121 5.54 3.35 -11.79
CA LEU A 121 4.14 2.91 -11.76
C LEU A 121 3.21 3.90 -12.49
N ALA A 122 3.42 5.20 -12.28
CA ALA A 122 2.65 6.24 -12.95
C ALA A 122 2.91 6.27 -14.46
N ILE A 123 4.16 6.16 -14.88
CA ILE A 123 4.54 6.12 -16.30
C ILE A 123 3.95 4.87 -16.98
N ASP A 124 4.04 3.71 -16.34
CA ASP A 124 3.49 2.46 -16.86
C ASP A 124 1.96 2.50 -16.97
N ALA A 125 1.30 3.26 -16.10
CA ALA A 125 -0.14 3.53 -16.19
C ALA A 125 -0.51 4.57 -17.27
N GLY A 126 0.46 5.16 -17.96
CA GLY A 126 0.24 6.15 -19.00
C GLY A 126 -0.05 7.56 -18.50
N LEU A 127 0.29 7.88 -17.24
CA LEU A 127 0.03 9.19 -16.66
C LEU A 127 1.09 10.21 -17.08
N GLU A 128 0.64 11.47 -17.17
CA GLU A 128 1.54 12.63 -17.21
C GLU A 128 2.05 12.88 -15.79
N VAL A 129 3.37 12.80 -15.59
CA VAL A 129 3.99 13.01 -14.27
C VAL A 129 4.52 14.42 -14.18
N LEU A 130 4.06 15.16 -13.18
CA LEU A 130 4.35 16.59 -12.99
C LEU A 130 5.09 16.79 -11.66
N PRO A 131 6.39 17.11 -11.69
CA PRO A 131 7.17 17.33 -10.48
C PRO A 131 6.77 18.61 -9.75
N VAL A 132 6.77 18.55 -8.42
CA VAL A 132 6.62 19.69 -7.51
C VAL A 132 7.71 19.61 -6.45
N ILE A 133 8.44 20.68 -6.25
CA ILE A 133 9.53 20.75 -5.28
C ILE A 133 9.01 21.35 -3.99
N ASN A 134 8.94 20.55 -2.95
CA ASN A 134 8.34 20.93 -1.67
C ASN A 134 9.40 21.22 -0.60
N LYS A 135 8.97 21.85 0.47
CA LYS A 135 9.78 22.22 1.64
C LYS A 135 10.87 23.23 1.34
N ILE A 136 10.60 24.19 0.46
CA ILE A 136 11.55 25.28 0.15
C ILE A 136 11.82 26.20 1.35
N ASP A 137 10.99 26.12 2.39
CA ASP A 137 11.16 26.86 3.65
C ASP A 137 12.29 26.31 4.54
N LEU A 138 12.78 25.11 4.29
CA LEU A 138 13.86 24.52 5.09
C LEU A 138 15.20 25.18 4.79
N PRO A 139 16.06 25.41 5.81
CA PRO A 139 17.41 25.97 5.60
C PRO A 139 18.31 25.12 4.69
N SER A 140 18.10 23.79 4.67
CA SER A 140 18.83 22.83 3.85
C SER A 140 18.25 22.67 2.44
N ALA A 141 17.18 23.41 2.08
CA ALA A 141 16.55 23.31 0.78
C ALA A 141 17.48 23.74 -0.35
N ARG A 142 17.51 22.92 -1.42
CA ARG A 142 18.32 23.14 -2.63
C ARG A 142 17.47 22.87 -3.88
N PRO A 143 16.45 23.70 -4.15
CA PRO A 143 15.45 23.42 -5.19
C PRO A 143 16.06 23.22 -6.60
N ALA A 144 17.01 24.05 -6.98
CA ALA A 144 17.65 23.97 -8.30
C ALA A 144 18.40 22.65 -8.51
N GLU A 145 19.12 22.17 -7.49
CA GLU A 145 19.81 20.88 -7.52
C GLU A 145 18.83 19.71 -7.59
N VAL A 146 17.74 19.76 -6.82
CA VAL A 146 16.72 18.72 -6.82
C VAL A 146 15.98 18.66 -8.16
N LYS A 147 15.69 19.80 -8.80
CA LYS A 147 15.15 19.82 -10.16
C LYS A 147 16.09 19.12 -11.15
N ALA A 148 17.40 19.38 -11.06
CA ALA A 148 18.40 18.69 -11.87
C ALA A 148 18.44 17.18 -11.59
N GLU A 149 18.35 16.77 -10.33
CA GLU A 149 18.23 15.34 -9.95
C GLU A 149 17.01 14.69 -10.61
N VAL A 150 15.84 15.33 -10.58
CA VAL A 150 14.63 14.80 -11.21
C VAL A 150 14.83 14.62 -12.72
N GLU A 151 15.41 15.58 -13.40
CA GLU A 151 15.70 15.49 -14.84
C GLU A 151 16.72 14.40 -15.17
N ASP A 152 17.82 14.33 -14.41
CA ASP A 152 18.91 13.41 -14.66
C ASP A 152 18.58 11.96 -14.28
N ILE A 153 17.91 11.75 -13.14
CA ILE A 153 17.62 10.43 -12.59
C ILE A 153 16.34 9.85 -13.18
N ILE A 154 15.29 10.66 -13.25
CA ILE A 154 13.94 10.21 -13.66
C ILE A 154 13.71 10.44 -15.16
N GLY A 155 14.34 11.46 -15.73
CA GLY A 155 14.20 11.81 -17.14
C GLY A 155 12.93 12.62 -17.44
N ILE A 156 12.37 13.31 -16.45
CA ILE A 156 11.18 14.14 -16.58
C ILE A 156 11.60 15.62 -16.52
N PRO A 157 11.06 16.49 -17.40
CA PRO A 157 11.35 17.94 -17.31
C PRO A 157 10.91 18.51 -15.95
N ALA A 158 11.79 19.23 -15.29
CA ALA A 158 11.53 19.80 -13.96
C ALA A 158 11.92 21.28 -13.82
N GLU A 159 12.48 21.89 -14.85
CA GLU A 159 12.95 23.30 -14.80
C GLU A 159 11.85 24.27 -14.37
N ASP A 160 10.65 24.11 -14.94
CA ASP A 160 9.48 24.95 -14.67
C ASP A 160 8.59 24.42 -13.53
N SER A 161 9.05 23.43 -12.79
CA SER A 161 8.28 22.85 -11.68
C SER A 161 8.03 23.85 -10.57
N PRO A 162 6.80 23.91 -10.02
CA PRO A 162 6.53 24.76 -8.87
C PRO A 162 7.43 24.46 -7.69
N GLU A 163 7.96 25.49 -7.08
CA GLU A 163 8.70 25.44 -5.84
C GLU A 163 7.78 25.90 -4.72
N ILE A 164 7.42 25.01 -3.80
CA ILE A 164 6.38 25.22 -2.81
C ILE A 164 6.84 24.96 -1.39
N SER A 165 6.09 25.52 -0.44
CA SER A 165 6.02 25.05 0.94
C SER A 165 4.59 24.68 1.27
N ALA A 166 4.26 23.41 1.26
CA ALA A 166 2.92 22.94 1.60
C ALA A 166 2.59 23.30 3.05
N LYS A 167 3.56 23.18 3.96
CA LYS A 167 3.40 23.56 5.36
C LYS A 167 2.97 25.02 5.55
N ASN A 168 3.58 25.94 4.81
CA ASN A 168 3.35 27.38 4.93
C ASN A 168 2.35 27.93 3.89
N GLY A 169 1.83 27.08 3.00
CA GLY A 169 0.88 27.49 1.96
C GLY A 169 1.48 28.32 0.85
N ILE A 170 2.80 28.22 0.59
CA ILE A 170 3.50 29.02 -0.42
C ILE A 170 3.38 28.36 -1.80
N ASN A 171 2.98 29.16 -2.80
CA ASN A 171 2.88 28.76 -4.23
C ASN A 171 1.91 27.62 -4.55
N ILE A 172 0.91 27.38 -3.72
CA ILE A 172 -0.09 26.32 -3.97
C ILE A 172 -0.92 26.63 -5.22
N HIS A 173 -1.23 27.89 -5.48
CA HIS A 173 -1.93 28.33 -6.69
C HIS A 173 -1.21 27.87 -7.97
N SER A 174 0.12 27.92 -8.00
CA SER A 174 0.93 27.45 -9.13
C SER A 174 0.73 25.97 -9.41
N VAL A 175 0.53 25.16 -8.37
CA VAL A 175 0.25 23.71 -8.52
C VAL A 175 -1.12 23.50 -9.17
N LEU A 176 -2.14 24.23 -8.72
CA LEU A 176 -3.50 24.13 -9.31
C LEU A 176 -3.52 24.56 -10.78
N GLU A 177 -2.84 25.64 -11.13
CA GLU A 177 -2.74 26.08 -12.53
C GLU A 177 -1.97 25.05 -13.38
N MET A 178 -0.93 24.45 -12.84
CA MET A 178 -0.21 23.36 -13.51
C MET A 178 -1.12 22.15 -13.76
N ILE A 179 -1.94 21.76 -12.81
CA ILE A 179 -2.90 20.66 -12.95
C ILE A 179 -3.87 20.93 -14.10
N VAL A 180 -4.45 22.12 -14.16
CA VAL A 180 -5.39 22.52 -15.22
C VAL A 180 -4.70 22.51 -16.59
N ARG A 181 -3.50 23.03 -16.68
CA ARG A 181 -2.75 23.17 -17.94
C ARG A 181 -2.17 21.85 -18.44
N ASP A 182 -1.56 21.06 -17.56
CA ASP A 182 -0.67 19.96 -17.96
C ASP A 182 -1.27 18.56 -17.74
N VAL A 183 -2.25 18.37 -16.84
CA VAL A 183 -2.95 17.09 -16.72
C VAL A 183 -3.93 16.95 -17.89
N PRO A 184 -3.83 15.88 -18.68
CA PRO A 184 -4.77 15.68 -19.79
C PRO A 184 -6.21 15.53 -19.31
N ALA A 185 -7.15 16.04 -20.10
CA ALA A 185 -8.56 15.75 -19.87
C ALA A 185 -8.84 14.27 -20.11
N PRO A 186 -9.77 13.65 -19.35
CA PRO A 186 -10.14 12.26 -19.60
C PRO A 186 -10.84 12.10 -20.94
N THR A 187 -10.79 10.90 -21.48
CA THR A 187 -11.50 10.50 -22.68
C THR A 187 -12.54 9.43 -22.34
N GLY A 188 -13.42 9.13 -23.25
CA GLY A 188 -14.42 8.09 -23.11
C GLY A 188 -15.74 8.45 -23.77
N ASP A 189 -16.57 7.44 -24.01
CA ASP A 189 -17.90 7.56 -24.60
C ASP A 189 -18.96 7.24 -23.55
N ARG A 190 -19.78 8.22 -23.21
CA ARG A 190 -20.85 8.08 -22.21
C ARG A 190 -22.03 7.23 -22.67
N GLU A 191 -22.14 6.96 -23.95
CA GLU A 191 -23.16 6.09 -24.55
C GLU A 191 -22.69 4.64 -24.72
N ALA A 192 -21.41 4.36 -24.52
CA ALA A 192 -20.84 3.02 -24.60
C ALA A 192 -21.30 2.12 -23.45
N PRO A 193 -21.13 0.77 -23.55
CA PRO A 193 -21.32 -0.12 -22.41
C PRO A 193 -20.49 0.31 -21.19
N LEU A 194 -21.10 0.25 -20.01
CA LEU A 194 -20.46 0.70 -18.78
C LEU A 194 -19.20 -0.09 -18.47
N GLN A 195 -18.10 0.62 -18.27
CA GLN A 195 -16.87 0.12 -17.67
C GLN A 195 -16.42 1.09 -16.58
N ALA A 196 -16.59 0.69 -15.32
CA ALA A 196 -16.16 1.45 -14.17
C ALA A 196 -15.05 0.69 -13.43
N LEU A 197 -13.91 1.35 -13.21
CA LEU A 197 -12.79 0.79 -12.47
C LEU A 197 -13.00 0.99 -10.98
N ILE A 198 -12.96 -0.08 -10.22
CA ILE A 198 -12.95 -0.02 -8.75
C ILE A 198 -11.51 0.23 -8.29
N PHE A 199 -11.25 1.36 -7.63
CA PHE A 199 -9.93 1.63 -7.09
C PHE A 199 -9.88 1.57 -5.54
N ASP A 200 -11.02 1.61 -4.87
CA ASP A 200 -11.15 1.32 -3.44
C ASP A 200 -12.61 1.04 -3.08
N SER A 201 -12.83 0.59 -1.85
CA SER A 201 -14.16 0.40 -1.27
C SER A 201 -14.12 0.56 0.24
N GLN A 202 -15.23 0.99 0.82
CA GLN A 202 -15.36 1.19 2.26
C GLN A 202 -16.73 0.68 2.73
N TYR A 203 -16.73 -0.04 3.85
CA TYR A 203 -17.98 -0.48 4.47
C TYR A 203 -18.61 0.65 5.29
N ASP A 204 -19.88 0.89 5.05
CA ASP A 204 -20.74 1.80 5.83
C ASP A 204 -21.93 1.02 6.39
N SER A 205 -22.24 1.21 7.66
CA SER A 205 -23.30 0.46 8.35
C SER A 205 -24.70 0.75 7.82
N TYR A 206 -24.91 1.92 7.19
CA TYR A 206 -26.21 2.32 6.64
C TYR A 206 -26.34 2.03 5.14
N ARG A 207 -25.28 2.28 4.38
CA ARG A 207 -25.28 2.17 2.91
C ARG A 207 -24.78 0.82 2.40
N GLY A 208 -24.18 0.01 3.27
CA GLY A 208 -23.37 -1.13 2.86
C GLY A 208 -22.02 -0.66 2.31
N VAL A 209 -21.45 -1.41 1.39
CA VAL A 209 -20.16 -1.03 0.81
C VAL A 209 -20.34 0.17 -0.13
N ILE A 210 -19.55 1.20 0.11
CA ILE A 210 -19.38 2.35 -0.77
C ILE A 210 -18.21 2.02 -1.71
N VAL A 211 -18.48 1.93 -3.01
CA VAL A 211 -17.49 1.55 -4.02
C VAL A 211 -16.96 2.82 -4.67
N TYR A 212 -15.65 3.06 -4.55
CA TYR A 212 -14.99 4.19 -5.19
C TYR A 212 -14.55 3.81 -6.60
N THR A 213 -15.04 4.56 -7.59
CA THR A 213 -14.90 4.21 -9.00
C THR A 213 -14.41 5.36 -9.86
N ARG A 214 -13.72 4.99 -10.93
CA ARG A 214 -13.50 5.81 -12.11
C ARG A 214 -14.29 5.24 -13.28
N ILE A 215 -15.18 6.04 -13.83
CA ILE A 215 -15.95 5.64 -15.01
C ILE A 215 -15.07 5.82 -16.26
N LYS A 216 -14.74 4.74 -16.94
CA LYS A 216 -13.93 4.76 -18.17
C LYS A 216 -14.79 4.87 -19.41
N GLN A 217 -15.90 4.13 -19.45
CA GLN A 217 -16.88 4.12 -20.53
C GLN A 217 -18.29 4.04 -19.97
N GLY A 218 -19.24 4.60 -20.68
CA GLY A 218 -20.65 4.50 -20.34
C GLY A 218 -21.09 5.48 -19.26
N THR A 219 -22.26 5.22 -18.70
CA THR A 219 -22.89 6.03 -17.65
C THR A 219 -23.58 5.11 -16.66
N VAL A 220 -23.42 5.40 -15.37
CA VAL A 220 -24.10 4.70 -14.29
C VAL A 220 -25.10 5.62 -13.61
N ARG A 221 -26.30 5.09 -13.30
CA ARG A 221 -27.39 5.81 -12.64
C ARG A 221 -28.01 4.95 -11.55
N PRO A 222 -28.65 5.57 -10.55
CA PRO A 222 -29.48 4.83 -9.60
C PRO A 222 -30.56 4.00 -10.32
N GLY A 223 -30.81 2.80 -9.83
CA GLY A 223 -31.77 1.86 -10.40
C GLY A 223 -31.23 0.91 -11.46
N MET A 224 -30.02 1.13 -11.96
CA MET A 224 -29.37 0.22 -12.90
C MET A 224 -28.97 -1.09 -12.23
N ASP A 225 -29.10 -2.19 -12.97
CA ASP A 225 -28.54 -3.49 -12.56
C ASP A 225 -27.11 -3.61 -13.07
N ILE A 226 -26.20 -3.86 -12.15
CA ILE A 226 -24.76 -3.94 -12.41
C ILE A 226 -24.19 -5.30 -12.03
N ARG A 227 -23.06 -5.63 -12.64
CA ARG A 227 -22.28 -6.83 -12.34
C ARG A 227 -20.80 -6.49 -12.13
N MET A 228 -20.20 -7.10 -11.11
CA MET A 228 -18.75 -7.12 -10.90
C MET A 228 -18.17 -8.19 -11.84
N MET A 229 -17.33 -7.82 -12.79
CA MET A 229 -16.90 -8.74 -13.85
C MET A 229 -16.00 -9.87 -13.37
N ALA A 230 -15.16 -9.64 -12.35
CA ALA A 230 -14.27 -10.68 -11.80
C ALA A 230 -14.99 -11.63 -10.84
N THR A 231 -15.80 -11.11 -9.92
CA THR A 231 -16.50 -11.92 -8.91
C THR A 231 -17.83 -12.46 -9.41
N GLY A 232 -18.42 -11.86 -10.45
CA GLY A 232 -19.74 -12.21 -10.98
C GLY A 232 -20.91 -11.74 -10.13
N ALA A 233 -20.67 -11.05 -9.02
CA ALA A 233 -21.70 -10.55 -8.13
C ALA A 233 -22.55 -9.48 -8.82
N THR A 234 -23.88 -9.54 -8.65
CA THR A 234 -24.85 -8.63 -9.26
C THR A 234 -25.58 -7.82 -8.20
N TYR A 235 -25.80 -6.55 -8.51
CA TYR A 235 -26.45 -5.61 -7.58
C TYR A 235 -27.28 -4.59 -8.36
N LYS A 236 -28.23 -3.97 -7.65
CA LYS A 236 -28.97 -2.80 -8.15
C LYS A 236 -28.38 -1.54 -7.52
N VAL A 237 -27.99 -0.58 -8.34
CA VAL A 237 -27.45 0.70 -7.88
C VAL A 237 -28.51 1.47 -7.10
N VAL A 238 -28.16 1.89 -5.90
CA VAL A 238 -29.03 2.71 -5.02
C VAL A 238 -28.69 4.19 -5.18
N GLU A 239 -27.42 4.54 -5.11
CA GLU A 239 -26.94 5.92 -5.16
C GLU A 239 -25.60 6.01 -5.89
N VAL A 240 -25.40 7.10 -6.61
CA VAL A 240 -24.11 7.49 -7.19
C VAL A 240 -23.81 8.94 -6.87
N GLY A 241 -22.57 9.33 -6.88
CA GLY A 241 -22.19 10.73 -6.62
C GLY A 241 -20.69 10.95 -6.53
N ASN A 242 -20.34 12.14 -6.06
CA ASN A 242 -18.96 12.56 -5.82
C ASN A 242 -18.62 12.48 -4.35
N MET A 243 -17.33 12.48 -4.02
CA MET A 243 -16.83 12.52 -2.66
C MET A 243 -16.30 13.91 -2.32
N SER A 244 -16.51 14.32 -1.08
CA SER A 244 -15.86 15.48 -0.48
C SER A 244 -15.21 15.09 0.85
N PRO A 245 -14.29 15.89 1.40
CA PRO A 245 -13.70 15.61 2.71
C PRO A 245 -14.73 15.51 3.85
N THR A 246 -15.89 16.13 3.68
CA THR A 246 -16.96 16.18 4.68
C THR A 246 -18.08 15.18 4.45
N GLY A 247 -18.06 14.43 3.35
CA GLY A 247 -19.06 13.40 3.06
C GLY A 247 -19.32 13.16 1.58
N LEU A 248 -20.38 12.43 1.32
CA LEU A 248 -20.81 12.04 -0.02
C LEU A 248 -21.79 13.09 -0.60
N ILE A 249 -21.65 13.39 -1.88
CA ILE A 249 -22.52 14.31 -2.60
C ILE A 249 -23.27 13.52 -3.68
N PRO A 250 -24.56 13.18 -3.48
CA PRO A 250 -25.35 12.45 -4.47
C PRO A 250 -25.47 13.21 -5.81
N ARG A 251 -25.47 12.45 -6.90
CA ARG A 251 -25.66 12.93 -8.26
C ARG A 251 -26.71 12.09 -8.99
N ASP A 252 -27.24 12.60 -10.07
CA ASP A 252 -28.20 11.87 -10.91
C ASP A 252 -27.52 10.77 -11.74
N ALA A 253 -26.27 10.97 -12.12
CA ALA A 253 -25.49 10.04 -12.90
C ALA A 253 -23.99 10.32 -12.79
N LEU A 254 -23.18 9.30 -13.07
CA LEU A 254 -21.74 9.41 -13.33
C LEU A 254 -21.46 8.88 -14.74
N GLY A 255 -20.80 9.67 -15.57
CA GLY A 255 -20.44 9.30 -16.92
C GLY A 255 -18.94 9.12 -17.12
N ALA A 256 -18.57 8.59 -18.27
CA ALA A 256 -17.18 8.40 -18.66
C ALA A 256 -16.34 9.65 -18.35
N GLY A 257 -15.18 9.46 -17.75
CA GLY A 257 -14.27 10.51 -17.29
C GLY A 257 -14.44 10.94 -15.85
N GLU A 258 -15.58 10.67 -15.23
CA GLU A 258 -15.86 11.08 -13.86
C GLU A 258 -15.34 10.06 -12.83
N VAL A 259 -14.92 10.58 -11.67
CA VAL A 259 -14.58 9.82 -10.48
C VAL A 259 -15.69 10.02 -9.45
N GLY A 260 -16.14 8.96 -8.83
CA GLY A 260 -17.20 9.04 -7.84
C GLY A 260 -17.40 7.74 -7.08
N TYR A 261 -18.52 7.65 -6.40
CA TYR A 261 -18.91 6.46 -5.65
C TYR A 261 -20.19 5.84 -6.16
N ILE A 262 -20.32 4.55 -5.92
CA ILE A 262 -21.53 3.77 -6.17
C ILE A 262 -21.91 3.05 -4.88
N THR A 263 -23.18 3.11 -4.50
CA THR A 263 -23.74 2.26 -3.45
C THR A 263 -24.82 1.35 -4.04
N ALA A 264 -24.87 0.12 -3.59
CA ALA A 264 -25.80 -0.89 -4.09
C ALA A 264 -26.20 -1.89 -3.01
N SER A 265 -26.23 -1.46 -1.75
CA SER A 265 -26.52 -2.31 -0.58
C SER A 265 -25.65 -3.57 -0.50
N ILE A 266 -24.40 -3.45 -0.89
CA ILE A 266 -23.42 -4.53 -0.88
C ILE A 266 -22.98 -4.78 0.57
N LYS A 267 -22.97 -6.04 0.98
CA LYS A 267 -22.74 -6.40 2.39
C LYS A 267 -21.28 -6.66 2.75
N THR A 268 -20.45 -6.95 1.77
CA THR A 268 -19.03 -7.30 1.98
C THR A 268 -18.12 -6.68 0.93
N VAL A 269 -16.98 -6.13 1.38
CA VAL A 269 -15.95 -5.61 0.47
C VAL A 269 -15.30 -6.71 -0.38
N ALA A 270 -15.44 -7.97 -0.01
CA ALA A 270 -14.94 -9.09 -0.80
C ALA A 270 -15.61 -9.18 -2.20
N ASP A 271 -16.84 -8.70 -2.34
CA ASP A 271 -17.54 -8.66 -3.63
C ASP A 271 -17.09 -7.49 -4.52
N THR A 272 -16.42 -6.50 -3.95
CA THR A 272 -15.95 -5.29 -4.64
C THR A 272 -14.43 -5.23 -4.67
N GLN A 273 -13.82 -6.17 -5.37
CA GLN A 273 -12.36 -6.29 -5.43
C GLN A 273 -11.72 -5.07 -6.11
N VAL A 274 -10.66 -4.55 -5.50
CA VAL A 274 -9.87 -3.46 -6.09
C VAL A 274 -9.29 -3.89 -7.43
N GLY A 275 -9.49 -3.06 -8.45
CA GLY A 275 -9.07 -3.34 -9.82
C GLY A 275 -10.11 -4.02 -10.68
N ASP A 276 -11.22 -4.52 -10.11
CA ASP A 276 -12.32 -5.10 -10.87
C ASP A 276 -13.07 -4.04 -11.66
N THR A 277 -13.82 -4.50 -12.65
CA THR A 277 -14.65 -3.68 -13.53
C THR A 277 -16.12 -3.89 -13.21
N ILE A 278 -16.86 -2.79 -13.06
CA ILE A 278 -18.31 -2.80 -12.98
C ILE A 278 -18.88 -2.59 -14.39
N THR A 279 -19.81 -3.44 -14.79
CA THR A 279 -20.56 -3.30 -16.05
C THR A 279 -22.07 -3.35 -15.82
N ALA A 280 -22.85 -2.88 -16.80
CA ALA A 280 -24.30 -3.00 -16.77
C ALA A 280 -24.74 -4.39 -17.25
N ILE A 281 -25.75 -4.98 -16.60
CA ILE A 281 -26.26 -6.31 -16.98
C ILE A 281 -26.99 -6.26 -18.32
N GLU A 282 -27.76 -5.20 -18.60
CA GLU A 282 -28.53 -5.07 -19.84
C GLU A 282 -27.68 -4.85 -21.09
N ASN A 283 -26.56 -4.14 -20.94
CA ASN A 283 -25.62 -3.84 -22.02
C ASN A 283 -24.19 -4.06 -21.51
N PRO A 284 -23.75 -5.32 -21.32
CA PRO A 284 -22.46 -5.60 -20.72
C PRO A 284 -21.29 -5.25 -21.63
N ALA A 285 -20.21 -4.77 -21.05
CA ALA A 285 -18.94 -4.61 -21.73
C ALA A 285 -18.39 -5.99 -22.14
N ALA A 286 -17.75 -6.05 -23.30
CA ALA A 286 -17.18 -7.29 -23.83
C ALA A 286 -16.01 -7.79 -23.00
N GLU A 287 -15.20 -6.87 -22.45
CA GLU A 287 -13.99 -7.17 -21.71
C GLU A 287 -13.87 -6.29 -20.45
N PRO A 288 -13.27 -6.81 -19.36
CA PRO A 288 -12.95 -6.00 -18.20
C PRO A 288 -11.80 -5.04 -18.52
N LEU A 289 -11.65 -4.00 -17.70
CA LEU A 289 -10.49 -3.12 -17.74
C LEU A 289 -9.22 -3.90 -17.36
N PRO A 290 -8.08 -3.58 -17.99
CA PRO A 290 -6.84 -4.33 -17.74
C PRO A 290 -6.29 -4.09 -16.32
N GLY A 291 -5.49 -5.04 -15.85
CA GLY A 291 -4.69 -4.90 -14.63
C GLY A 291 -5.31 -5.46 -13.36
N TYR A 292 -6.51 -6.07 -13.44
CA TYR A 292 -7.04 -6.79 -12.29
C TYR A 292 -6.21 -8.03 -11.96
N ARG A 293 -5.92 -8.19 -10.68
CA ARG A 293 -5.40 -9.43 -10.12
C ARG A 293 -5.89 -9.58 -8.68
N PRO A 294 -6.17 -10.80 -8.21
CA PRO A 294 -6.49 -10.99 -6.80
C PRO A 294 -5.24 -10.68 -5.96
N VAL A 295 -5.45 -9.94 -4.88
CA VAL A 295 -4.40 -9.62 -3.91
C VAL A 295 -4.34 -10.75 -2.90
N GLN A 296 -3.14 -11.29 -2.67
CA GLN A 296 -2.91 -12.36 -1.72
C GLN A 296 -1.95 -11.93 -0.61
N PRO A 297 -2.21 -12.33 0.62
CA PRO A 297 -1.28 -12.11 1.72
C PRO A 297 0.08 -12.76 1.47
N MET A 298 1.15 -12.09 1.92
CA MET A 298 2.52 -12.55 1.76
C MET A 298 3.21 -12.86 3.09
N VAL A 299 2.73 -12.27 4.17
CA VAL A 299 3.30 -12.41 5.52
C VAL A 299 2.21 -12.93 6.45
N PHE A 300 2.54 -13.94 7.22
CA PHE A 300 1.61 -14.58 8.15
C PHE A 300 2.12 -14.54 9.58
N SER A 301 1.21 -14.39 10.53
CA SER A 301 1.50 -14.43 11.95
C SER A 301 0.31 -15.03 12.70
N GLY A 302 0.60 -15.77 13.76
CA GLY A 302 -0.43 -16.19 14.72
C GLY A 302 -0.80 -15.02 15.62
N VAL A 303 -2.09 -14.77 15.81
CA VAL A 303 -2.62 -13.73 16.69
C VAL A 303 -3.51 -14.38 17.74
N TYR A 304 -3.13 -14.21 18.99
CA TYR A 304 -3.80 -14.84 20.14
C TYR A 304 -4.17 -13.78 21.18
N PRO A 305 -5.34 -13.90 21.82
CA PRO A 305 -5.63 -13.03 22.97
C PRO A 305 -4.72 -13.42 24.13
N ALA A 306 -4.18 -12.43 24.84
CA ALA A 306 -3.37 -12.67 26.04
C ALA A 306 -4.21 -13.35 27.15
N ASP A 307 -5.49 -12.99 27.24
CA ASP A 307 -6.51 -13.67 28.04
C ASP A 307 -7.38 -14.56 27.13
N GLY A 308 -7.28 -15.86 27.29
CA GLY A 308 -8.04 -16.84 26.48
C GLY A 308 -9.56 -16.66 26.56
N ALA A 309 -10.10 -16.05 27.61
CA ALA A 309 -11.52 -15.72 27.73
C ALA A 309 -11.98 -14.69 26.71
N LYS A 310 -11.06 -13.91 26.11
CA LYS A 310 -11.35 -12.89 25.09
C LYS A 310 -11.23 -13.40 23.66
N TYR A 311 -11.13 -14.69 23.44
CA TYR A 311 -11.07 -15.28 22.10
C TYR A 311 -12.24 -14.84 21.21
N GLN A 312 -13.45 -14.84 21.73
CA GLN A 312 -14.64 -14.43 20.99
C GLN A 312 -14.60 -12.94 20.61
N ASP A 313 -14.07 -12.10 21.50
CA ASP A 313 -13.90 -10.67 21.25
C ASP A 313 -12.90 -10.43 20.11
N LEU A 314 -11.81 -11.20 20.07
CA LEU A 314 -10.83 -11.17 18.99
C LEU A 314 -11.45 -11.59 17.65
N ARG A 315 -12.24 -12.65 17.65
CA ARG A 315 -12.93 -13.12 16.45
C ARG A 315 -13.86 -12.04 15.87
N GLU A 316 -14.68 -11.43 16.72
CA GLU A 316 -15.60 -10.35 16.32
C GLU A 316 -14.84 -9.13 15.80
N ALA A 317 -13.72 -8.78 16.43
CA ALA A 317 -12.86 -7.68 15.98
C ALA A 317 -12.27 -7.95 14.59
N LEU A 318 -11.76 -9.16 14.35
CA LEU A 318 -11.24 -9.56 13.04
C LEU A 318 -12.33 -9.57 11.95
N GLU A 319 -13.53 -10.02 12.27
CA GLU A 319 -14.68 -9.97 11.35
C GLU A 319 -15.01 -8.53 10.95
N LYS A 320 -15.01 -7.59 11.91
CA LYS A 320 -15.26 -6.17 11.66
C LYS A 320 -14.15 -5.52 10.85
N LEU A 321 -12.89 -5.82 11.15
CA LEU A 321 -11.76 -5.30 10.37
C LEU A 321 -11.78 -5.79 8.93
N LYS A 322 -12.14 -7.05 8.71
CA LYS A 322 -12.23 -7.62 7.37
C LYS A 322 -13.33 -6.98 6.50
N LEU A 323 -14.35 -6.40 7.09
CA LEU A 323 -15.35 -5.63 6.34
C LEU A 323 -14.74 -4.45 5.57
N ASN A 324 -13.63 -3.90 6.06
CA ASN A 324 -12.92 -2.78 5.44
C ASN A 324 -11.57 -3.15 4.81
N ASP A 325 -11.13 -4.38 4.97
CA ASP A 325 -9.84 -4.84 4.47
C ASP A 325 -9.96 -6.22 3.82
N ALA A 326 -10.17 -6.22 2.52
CA ALA A 326 -10.28 -7.45 1.73
C ALA A 326 -8.94 -8.18 1.55
N SER A 327 -7.81 -7.52 1.78
CA SER A 327 -6.47 -8.08 1.62
C SER A 327 -6.00 -8.88 2.84
N MET A 328 -6.58 -8.65 4.01
CA MET A 328 -6.31 -9.43 5.21
C MET A 328 -7.05 -10.77 5.15
N SER A 329 -6.37 -11.84 5.56
CA SER A 329 -6.99 -13.15 5.78
C SER A 329 -6.84 -13.58 7.23
N TYR A 330 -7.77 -14.38 7.74
CA TYR A 330 -7.64 -15.02 9.03
C TYR A 330 -8.30 -16.40 9.03
N GLU A 331 -7.68 -17.33 9.70
CA GLU A 331 -8.16 -18.70 9.88
C GLU A 331 -7.96 -19.11 11.33
N LEU A 332 -8.79 -20.04 11.80
CA LEU A 332 -8.64 -20.62 13.13
C LEU A 332 -7.27 -21.30 13.28
N GLU A 333 -6.61 -21.03 14.36
CA GLU A 333 -5.38 -21.69 14.76
C GLU A 333 -5.41 -22.01 16.25
N SER A 334 -4.77 -23.08 16.65
CA SER A 334 -4.62 -23.43 18.06
C SER A 334 -3.16 -23.69 18.37
N SER A 335 -2.74 -23.24 19.54
CA SER A 335 -1.40 -23.46 20.08
C SER A 335 -1.52 -24.14 21.42
N ILE A 336 -0.69 -25.13 21.70
CA ILE A 336 -0.64 -25.77 23.01
C ILE A 336 -0.23 -24.74 24.08
N ALA A 337 0.67 -23.83 23.73
CA ALA A 337 1.17 -22.80 24.62
C ALA A 337 0.20 -21.63 24.83
N LEU A 338 -0.49 -21.20 23.76
CA LEU A 338 -1.28 -19.95 23.76
C LEU A 338 -2.79 -20.17 23.69
N GLY A 339 -3.24 -21.41 23.45
CA GLY A 339 -4.66 -21.74 23.30
C GLY A 339 -5.20 -21.42 21.91
N PHE A 340 -6.45 -20.97 21.84
CA PHE A 340 -7.11 -20.66 20.57
C PHE A 340 -6.78 -19.24 20.12
N GLY A 341 -6.57 -19.10 18.83
CA GLY A 341 -6.30 -17.83 18.16
C GLY A 341 -6.55 -17.94 16.67
N PHE A 342 -5.88 -17.08 15.91
CA PHE A 342 -6.03 -17.02 14.46
C PHE A 342 -4.67 -16.89 13.78
N ARG A 343 -4.51 -17.58 12.67
CA ARG A 343 -3.45 -17.33 11.72
C ARG A 343 -3.92 -16.22 10.78
N CYS A 344 -3.27 -15.08 10.85
CA CYS A 344 -3.60 -13.91 10.04
C CYS A 344 -2.58 -13.73 8.92
N GLY A 345 -3.06 -13.38 7.73
CA GLY A 345 -2.25 -13.05 6.57
C GLY A 345 -2.35 -11.58 6.22
N PHE A 346 -1.21 -10.99 5.87
CA PHE A 346 -1.04 -9.56 5.61
C PHE A 346 -0.26 -9.32 4.33
N LEU A 347 -0.43 -8.15 3.72
CA LEU A 347 0.33 -7.75 2.53
C LEU A 347 1.83 -7.56 2.80
N GLY A 348 2.18 -7.15 4.01
CA GLY A 348 3.54 -6.93 4.44
C GLY A 348 3.60 -6.59 5.93
N LEU A 349 4.77 -6.20 6.42
CA LEU A 349 4.97 -5.90 7.84
C LEU A 349 4.20 -4.66 8.30
N LEU A 350 4.16 -3.61 7.49
CA LEU A 350 3.42 -2.40 7.86
C LEU A 350 1.93 -2.70 8.00
N HIS A 351 1.37 -3.44 7.06
CA HIS A 351 -0.03 -3.88 7.11
C HIS A 351 -0.30 -4.68 8.39
N MET A 352 0.59 -5.60 8.74
CA MET A 352 0.50 -6.38 9.99
C MET A 352 0.50 -5.48 11.23
N GLU A 353 1.42 -4.54 11.32
CA GLU A 353 1.50 -3.60 12.44
C GLU A 353 0.24 -2.74 12.57
N ILE A 354 -0.29 -2.25 11.46
CA ILE A 354 -1.53 -1.45 11.43
C ILE A 354 -2.70 -2.27 11.96
N ILE A 355 -2.89 -3.48 11.49
CA ILE A 355 -3.98 -4.36 11.95
C ILE A 355 -3.82 -4.68 13.43
N GLN A 356 -2.61 -4.99 13.88
CA GLN A 356 -2.33 -5.25 15.28
C GLN A 356 -2.66 -4.04 16.18
N GLU A 357 -2.20 -2.85 15.80
CA GLU A 357 -2.50 -1.62 16.55
C GLU A 357 -3.99 -1.31 16.58
N ARG A 358 -4.71 -1.54 15.49
CA ARG A 358 -6.15 -1.35 15.44
C ARG A 358 -6.90 -2.31 16.37
N LEU A 359 -6.50 -3.57 16.40
CA LEU A 359 -7.05 -4.56 17.33
C LEU A 359 -6.83 -4.15 18.80
N GLU A 360 -5.65 -3.64 19.11
CA GLU A 360 -5.30 -3.20 20.45
C GLU A 360 -6.03 -1.93 20.87
N ARG A 361 -6.08 -0.92 20.00
CA ARG A 361 -6.64 0.41 20.30
C ARG A 361 -8.14 0.51 20.13
N GLU A 362 -8.66 0.07 18.98
CA GLU A 362 -10.09 0.21 18.66
C GLU A 362 -10.96 -0.83 19.38
N TYR A 363 -10.41 -2.01 19.64
CA TYR A 363 -11.15 -3.12 20.26
C TYR A 363 -10.68 -3.47 21.66
N ASN A 364 -9.71 -2.72 22.17
CA ASN A 364 -9.17 -2.85 23.54
C ASN A 364 -8.74 -4.29 23.88
N LEU A 365 -7.98 -4.91 22.97
CA LEU A 365 -7.46 -6.27 23.12
C LEU A 365 -5.98 -6.25 23.47
N ASP A 366 -5.58 -7.11 24.40
CA ASP A 366 -4.18 -7.48 24.62
C ASP A 366 -3.88 -8.70 23.77
N LEU A 367 -2.89 -8.59 22.88
CA LEU A 367 -2.56 -9.62 21.92
C LEU A 367 -1.16 -10.18 22.14
N ILE A 368 -1.03 -11.47 21.86
CA ILE A 368 0.25 -12.15 21.67
C ILE A 368 0.34 -12.51 20.19
N THR A 369 1.39 -12.05 19.53
CA THR A 369 1.63 -12.37 18.12
C THR A 369 2.87 -13.23 18.00
N THR A 370 2.82 -14.27 17.18
CA THR A 370 3.99 -15.05 16.83
C THR A 370 4.87 -14.30 15.83
N ALA A 371 6.13 -14.69 15.71
CA ALA A 371 7.01 -14.08 14.73
C ALA A 371 6.43 -14.18 13.32
N PRO A 372 6.46 -13.08 12.52
CA PRO A 372 5.96 -13.12 11.16
C PRO A 372 6.81 -14.07 10.30
N ASN A 373 6.17 -14.78 9.40
CA ASN A 373 6.83 -15.65 8.45
C ASN A 373 6.27 -15.48 7.04
N VAL A 374 7.11 -15.79 6.06
CA VAL A 374 6.71 -15.85 4.66
C VAL A 374 6.04 -17.19 4.36
N VAL A 375 5.38 -17.28 3.21
CA VAL A 375 4.78 -18.53 2.73
C VAL A 375 5.84 -19.36 2.00
N TYR A 376 6.10 -20.57 2.49
CA TYR A 376 7.03 -21.51 1.85
C TYR A 376 6.28 -22.46 0.93
N ARG A 377 6.96 -22.96 -0.09
CA ARG A 377 6.44 -23.98 -1.00
C ARG A 377 7.25 -25.25 -0.83
N VAL A 378 6.59 -26.33 -0.41
CA VAL A 378 7.23 -27.63 -0.15
C VAL A 378 6.65 -28.68 -1.08
N THR A 379 7.54 -29.41 -1.78
CA THR A 379 7.20 -30.60 -2.55
C THR A 379 7.60 -31.83 -1.75
N LYS A 380 6.62 -32.66 -1.45
CA LYS A 380 6.85 -33.92 -0.73
C LYS A 380 7.42 -35.00 -1.63
N THR A 381 8.00 -36.03 -1.03
CA THR A 381 8.54 -37.21 -1.74
C THR A 381 7.49 -37.99 -2.54
N ASN A 382 6.20 -37.85 -2.19
CA ASN A 382 5.09 -38.43 -2.96
C ASN A 382 4.66 -37.58 -4.17
N GLY A 383 5.35 -36.47 -4.44
CA GLY A 383 5.04 -35.54 -5.54
C GLY A 383 4.02 -34.47 -5.24
N GLU A 384 3.39 -34.48 -4.06
CA GLU A 384 2.44 -33.47 -3.63
C GLU A 384 3.16 -32.16 -3.31
N THR A 385 2.67 -31.05 -3.85
CA THR A 385 3.16 -29.69 -3.55
C THR A 385 2.17 -28.99 -2.61
N MET A 386 2.69 -28.43 -1.52
CA MET A 386 1.89 -27.69 -0.54
C MET A 386 2.49 -26.33 -0.23
N MET A 387 1.64 -25.38 0.11
CA MET A 387 2.05 -24.09 0.65
C MET A 387 2.05 -24.16 2.18
N VAL A 388 3.13 -23.69 2.79
CA VAL A 388 3.30 -23.70 4.25
C VAL A 388 3.18 -22.27 4.77
N TYR A 389 2.08 -22.00 5.46
CA TYR A 389 1.74 -20.68 6.01
C TYR A 389 2.18 -20.51 7.47
N THR A 390 2.39 -21.60 8.17
CA THR A 390 2.81 -21.61 9.58
C THR A 390 3.88 -22.66 9.80
N PRO A 391 4.85 -22.45 10.70
CA PRO A 391 5.84 -23.47 11.05
C PRO A 391 5.24 -24.79 11.50
N LEU A 392 4.03 -24.79 12.07
CA LEU A 392 3.34 -25.98 12.54
C LEU A 392 3.00 -26.98 11.41
N ASP A 393 2.78 -26.47 10.20
CA ASP A 393 2.43 -27.28 9.03
C ASP A 393 3.66 -27.76 8.25
N TYR A 394 4.87 -27.40 8.65
CA TYR A 394 6.09 -27.82 7.98
C TYR A 394 6.28 -29.32 8.11
N PRO A 395 6.38 -30.05 6.96
CA PRO A 395 6.49 -31.53 7.01
C PRO A 395 7.76 -32.03 7.68
N ASP A 396 7.74 -33.28 8.10
CA ASP A 396 8.96 -33.96 8.54
C ASP A 396 10.04 -33.91 7.45
N PRO A 397 11.31 -33.62 7.77
CA PRO A 397 12.39 -33.57 6.78
C PRO A 397 12.50 -34.79 5.89
N MET A 398 12.14 -35.98 6.40
CA MET A 398 12.13 -37.23 5.63
C MET A 398 11.08 -37.27 4.52
N GLU A 399 10.04 -36.47 4.62
CA GLU A 399 8.95 -36.37 3.65
C GLU A 399 9.17 -35.26 2.61
N ILE A 400 10.22 -34.46 2.76
CA ILE A 400 10.49 -33.31 1.89
C ILE A 400 11.43 -33.68 0.77
N GLN A 401 10.98 -33.54 -0.49
CA GLN A 401 11.82 -33.65 -1.67
C GLN A 401 12.47 -32.31 -2.02
N LEU A 402 11.70 -31.21 -1.96
CA LEU A 402 12.13 -29.86 -2.31
C LEU A 402 11.45 -28.84 -1.43
N ALA A 403 12.22 -27.93 -0.83
CA ALA A 403 11.70 -26.76 -0.12
C ALA A 403 12.13 -25.50 -0.85
N GLU A 404 11.19 -24.59 -1.06
CA GLU A 404 11.41 -23.34 -1.77
C GLU A 404 10.91 -22.15 -0.93
N GLU A 405 11.61 -21.04 -1.05
CA GLU A 405 11.24 -19.77 -0.40
C GLU A 405 11.02 -18.65 -1.40
N PRO A 406 10.16 -17.65 -1.08
CA PRO A 406 9.94 -16.52 -1.96
C PRO A 406 11.15 -15.59 -1.97
N TYR A 407 11.48 -15.07 -3.15
CA TYR A 407 12.55 -14.12 -3.41
C TYR A 407 11.98 -12.78 -3.88
N ALA A 408 12.70 -11.72 -3.57
CA ALA A 408 12.38 -10.37 -3.99
C ALA A 408 13.53 -9.73 -4.75
N LYS A 409 13.19 -8.93 -5.75
CA LYS A 409 14.10 -7.99 -6.40
C LYS A 409 14.10 -6.71 -5.58
N VAL A 410 15.28 -6.30 -5.12
CA VAL A 410 15.46 -5.18 -4.19
C VAL A 410 16.23 -4.06 -4.87
N SER A 411 15.73 -2.84 -4.75
CA SER A 411 16.40 -1.61 -5.17
C SER A 411 16.73 -0.76 -3.95
N LEU A 412 17.99 -0.37 -3.83
CA LEU A 412 18.50 0.43 -2.72
C LEU A 412 19.15 1.70 -3.27
N ILE A 413 18.73 2.84 -2.81
CA ILE A 413 19.33 4.13 -3.17
C ILE A 413 20.00 4.74 -1.95
N SER A 414 21.23 5.18 -2.12
CA SER A 414 22.04 5.74 -1.04
C SER A 414 23.12 6.69 -1.59
N PRO A 415 23.59 7.63 -0.75
CA PRO A 415 24.86 8.30 -1.02
C PRO A 415 26.00 7.31 -1.23
N GLN A 416 26.91 7.64 -2.13
CA GLN A 416 28.03 6.77 -2.50
C GLN A 416 28.90 6.32 -1.31
N GLU A 417 29.04 7.16 -0.29
CA GLU A 417 29.85 6.85 0.90
C GLU A 417 29.36 5.63 1.69
N TYR A 418 28.07 5.25 1.56
CA TYR A 418 27.46 4.12 2.29
C TYR A 418 27.35 2.84 1.48
N VAL A 419 27.80 2.82 0.23
CA VAL A 419 27.69 1.65 -0.67
C VAL A 419 28.34 0.40 -0.06
N GLY A 420 29.53 0.54 0.53
CA GLY A 420 30.21 -0.56 1.21
C GLY A 420 29.40 -1.14 2.37
N ASN A 421 28.79 -0.28 3.20
CA ASN A 421 27.96 -0.70 4.31
C ASN A 421 26.70 -1.44 3.84
N ILE A 422 26.10 -1.00 2.74
CA ILE A 422 24.92 -1.65 2.15
C ILE A 422 25.28 -3.00 1.56
N MET A 423 26.40 -3.09 0.84
CA MET A 423 26.88 -4.35 0.28
C MET A 423 27.15 -5.40 1.38
N ASP A 424 27.77 -5.00 2.47
CA ASP A 424 27.99 -5.87 3.62
C ASP A 424 26.68 -6.35 4.25
N LEU A 425 25.72 -5.44 4.41
CA LEU A 425 24.39 -5.79 4.94
C LEU A 425 23.69 -6.80 4.04
N CYS A 426 23.64 -6.55 2.74
CA CYS A 426 22.98 -7.45 1.78
C CYS A 426 23.66 -8.82 1.72
N GLN A 427 24.98 -8.87 1.83
CA GLN A 427 25.72 -10.14 1.88
C GLN A 427 25.36 -10.94 3.13
N GLN A 428 25.25 -10.29 4.28
CA GLN A 428 24.83 -10.94 5.54
C GLN A 428 23.40 -11.47 5.48
N ARG A 429 22.56 -10.92 4.60
CA ARG A 429 21.16 -11.27 4.40
C ARG A 429 20.92 -12.15 3.16
N ARG A 430 21.93 -12.89 2.74
CA ARG A 430 21.88 -13.79 1.56
C ARG A 430 21.49 -13.08 0.27
N GLY A 431 21.79 -11.79 0.17
CA GLY A 431 21.55 -11.01 -1.04
C GLY A 431 22.50 -11.38 -2.17
N GLU A 432 21.95 -11.52 -3.36
CA GLU A 432 22.69 -11.74 -4.60
C GLU A 432 22.80 -10.43 -5.35
N PHE A 433 24.02 -9.91 -5.48
CA PHE A 433 24.28 -8.65 -6.21
C PHE A 433 23.99 -8.82 -7.70
N LYS A 434 23.25 -7.89 -8.29
CA LYS A 434 22.94 -7.87 -9.72
C LYS A 434 23.70 -6.78 -10.45
N ASP A 435 23.46 -5.53 -10.10
CA ASP A 435 24.16 -4.39 -10.70
C ASP A 435 24.14 -3.18 -9.77
N MET A 436 24.86 -2.15 -10.19
CA MET A 436 24.94 -0.87 -9.52
C MET A 436 24.95 0.23 -10.58
N VAL A 437 24.08 1.23 -10.39
CA VAL A 437 23.92 2.36 -11.30
C VAL A 437 24.19 3.65 -10.54
N TYR A 438 25.06 4.50 -11.08
CA TYR A 438 25.22 5.86 -10.58
C TYR A 438 24.07 6.72 -11.07
N LEU A 439 23.27 7.25 -10.15
CA LEU A 439 22.17 8.14 -10.49
C LEU A 439 22.67 9.56 -10.76
N ASP A 440 23.61 10.01 -9.95
CA ASP A 440 24.37 11.24 -10.12
C ASP A 440 25.80 11.08 -9.54
N ALA A 441 26.54 12.16 -9.38
CA ALA A 441 27.92 12.12 -8.86
C ALA A 441 28.02 11.60 -7.41
N ASN A 442 26.94 11.67 -6.63
CA ASN A 442 26.93 11.37 -5.20
C ASN A 442 25.97 10.25 -4.79
N ARG A 443 25.08 9.79 -5.66
CA ARG A 443 24.03 8.82 -5.36
C ARG A 443 24.09 7.60 -6.25
N VAL A 444 23.86 6.45 -5.65
CA VAL A 444 23.97 5.14 -6.29
C VAL A 444 22.71 4.33 -6.03
N GLU A 445 22.27 3.61 -7.04
CA GLU A 445 21.22 2.59 -6.95
C GLU A 445 21.84 1.20 -7.04
N LEU A 446 21.61 0.38 -6.04
CA LEU A 446 22.06 -1.01 -5.96
C LEU A 446 20.88 -1.95 -6.20
N HIS A 447 21.07 -2.96 -7.03
CA HIS A 447 20.08 -3.98 -7.30
C HIS A 447 20.55 -5.32 -6.75
N TYR A 448 19.68 -5.94 -5.93
CA TYR A 448 19.89 -7.26 -5.35
C TYR A 448 18.68 -8.15 -5.57
N GLU A 449 18.89 -9.45 -5.53
CA GLU A 449 17.84 -10.44 -5.34
C GLU A 449 18.05 -11.11 -3.98
N MET A 450 17.03 -11.09 -3.15
CA MET A 450 17.10 -11.54 -1.76
C MET A 450 15.90 -12.38 -1.38
N PRO A 451 16.07 -13.36 -0.48
CA PRO A 451 14.92 -14.03 0.12
C PRO A 451 14.03 -13.01 0.83
N LEU A 452 12.71 -13.11 0.62
CA LEU A 452 11.75 -12.22 1.26
C LEU A 452 11.85 -12.27 2.80
N ASN A 453 12.11 -13.45 3.33
CA ASN A 453 12.25 -13.66 4.78
C ASN A 453 13.38 -12.82 5.40
N GLU A 454 14.43 -12.54 4.66
CA GLU A 454 15.53 -11.68 5.13
C GLU A 454 15.17 -10.19 5.12
N ILE A 455 14.17 -9.80 4.33
CA ILE A 455 13.71 -8.41 4.22
C ILE A 455 12.69 -8.08 5.29
N ILE A 456 11.79 -9.01 5.63
CA ILE A 456 10.68 -8.77 6.56
C ILE A 456 11.10 -8.66 8.03
N TYR A 457 12.32 -9.04 8.38
CA TYR A 457 12.84 -8.76 9.72
C TYR A 457 13.42 -7.34 9.76
N ASP A 458 14.35 -7.07 10.59
CA ASP A 458 14.92 -5.76 10.86
C ASP A 458 15.77 -5.15 9.72
N PHE A 459 15.62 -5.59 8.46
CA PHE A 459 16.45 -5.14 7.34
C PHE A 459 16.34 -3.63 7.10
N PHE A 460 15.14 -3.09 7.12
CA PHE A 460 14.92 -1.66 6.93
C PHE A 460 15.59 -0.83 8.03
N ASP A 461 15.46 -1.24 9.27
CA ASP A 461 16.10 -0.56 10.41
C ASP A 461 17.63 -0.67 10.33
N ALA A 462 18.14 -1.84 9.96
CA ALA A 462 19.57 -2.04 9.75
C ALA A 462 20.11 -1.17 8.59
N LEU A 463 19.36 -1.05 7.51
CA LEU A 463 19.69 -0.17 6.39
C LEU A 463 19.78 1.29 6.83
N LYS A 464 18.77 1.78 7.52
CA LYS A 464 18.74 3.16 8.05
C LYS A 464 19.89 3.43 9.02
N SER A 465 20.16 2.49 9.92
CA SER A 465 21.26 2.59 10.86
C SER A 465 22.63 2.67 10.18
N ARG A 466 22.87 1.82 9.18
CA ARG A 466 24.16 1.77 8.47
C ARG A 466 24.38 2.91 7.47
N THR A 467 23.33 3.62 7.12
CA THR A 467 23.37 4.74 6.16
C THR A 467 23.04 6.08 6.79
N ARG A 468 23.03 6.17 8.12
CA ARG A 468 22.65 7.38 8.86
C ARG A 468 21.30 7.97 8.45
N GLY A 469 20.36 7.09 8.12
CA GLY A 469 19.02 7.47 7.69
C GLY A 469 18.87 7.82 6.20
N TYR A 470 19.94 7.82 5.42
CA TYR A 470 19.90 8.22 4.00
C TYR A 470 19.53 7.10 3.03
N GLY A 471 19.70 5.83 3.43
CA GLY A 471 19.37 4.70 2.56
C GLY A 471 17.87 4.51 2.42
N SER A 472 17.41 4.26 1.20
CA SER A 472 16.01 3.91 0.91
C SER A 472 15.92 2.57 0.19
N LEU A 473 14.76 1.93 0.32
CA LEU A 473 14.51 0.56 -0.10
C LEU A 473 13.17 0.45 -0.81
N ASP A 474 13.18 -0.25 -1.94
CA ASP A 474 11.97 -0.78 -2.58
C ASP A 474 12.19 -2.23 -2.98
N TYR A 475 11.12 -3.04 -2.99
CA TYR A 475 11.22 -4.45 -3.39
C TYR A 475 9.97 -4.94 -4.11
N GLU A 476 10.16 -5.97 -4.95
CA GLU A 476 9.11 -6.63 -5.72
C GLU A 476 9.34 -8.15 -5.67
N LEU A 477 8.27 -8.92 -5.49
CA LEU A 477 8.36 -10.38 -5.50
C LEU A 477 8.67 -10.89 -6.92
N ILE A 478 9.60 -11.85 -7.02
CA ILE A 478 10.03 -12.45 -8.28
C ILE A 478 9.80 -13.95 -8.36
N GLY A 479 9.16 -14.57 -7.37
CA GLY A 479 8.83 -15.99 -7.35
C GLY A 479 9.60 -16.77 -6.30
N TYR A 480 9.60 -18.10 -6.45
CA TYR A 480 10.18 -19.04 -5.49
C TYR A 480 11.50 -19.62 -5.99
N ARG A 481 12.41 -19.88 -5.06
CA ARG A 481 13.68 -20.56 -5.34
C ARG A 481 13.95 -21.65 -4.31
N PRO A 482 14.58 -22.77 -4.72
CA PRO A 482 15.01 -23.81 -3.80
C PRO A 482 15.94 -23.27 -2.72
N SER A 483 15.76 -23.72 -1.50
CA SER A 483 16.58 -23.30 -0.35
C SER A 483 16.66 -24.43 0.67
N LYS A 484 17.78 -24.47 1.40
CA LYS A 484 17.95 -25.39 2.54
C LYS A 484 17.24 -24.82 3.76
N LEU A 485 15.98 -25.18 3.92
CA LEU A 485 15.15 -24.75 5.03
C LEU A 485 15.11 -25.77 6.14
N VAL A 486 15.04 -25.29 7.37
CA VAL A 486 14.84 -26.12 8.56
C VAL A 486 13.76 -25.51 9.44
N LYS A 487 13.02 -26.37 10.14
CA LYS A 487 12.13 -25.95 11.22
C LYS A 487 12.93 -25.95 12.52
N LEU A 488 12.95 -24.81 13.21
CA LEU A 488 13.58 -24.67 14.52
C LEU A 488 12.51 -24.71 15.60
N ASP A 489 12.62 -25.64 16.53
CA ASP A 489 11.78 -25.74 17.71
C ASP A 489 12.54 -25.28 18.95
N ILE A 490 11.85 -24.55 19.81
CA ILE A 490 12.37 -24.13 21.12
C ILE A 490 11.76 -25.03 22.19
N LEU A 491 12.62 -25.60 23.02
CA LEU A 491 12.22 -26.46 24.12
C LEU A 491 12.36 -25.72 25.45
N LEU A 492 11.30 -25.68 26.22
CA LEU A 492 11.34 -25.23 27.62
C LEU A 492 11.17 -26.45 28.53
N ASN A 493 12.17 -26.70 29.36
CA ASN A 493 12.20 -27.86 30.25
C ASN A 493 11.96 -29.22 29.54
N GLY A 494 12.43 -29.33 28.29
CA GLY A 494 12.28 -30.51 27.45
C GLY A 494 11.03 -30.58 26.60
N ASP A 495 10.07 -29.69 26.81
CA ASP A 495 8.82 -29.64 26.05
C ASP A 495 8.88 -28.57 24.95
N VAL A 496 8.36 -28.92 23.75
CA VAL A 496 8.29 -28.01 22.62
C VAL A 496 7.26 -26.92 22.87
N VAL A 497 7.69 -25.66 22.69
CA VAL A 497 6.77 -24.51 22.68
C VAL A 497 6.47 -24.13 21.24
N ASP A 498 5.33 -24.59 20.75
CA ASP A 498 4.92 -24.44 19.34
C ASP A 498 4.87 -22.98 18.86
N ALA A 499 4.47 -22.06 19.73
CA ALA A 499 4.41 -20.62 19.43
C ALA A 499 5.77 -19.98 19.15
N LEU A 500 6.87 -20.62 19.56
CA LEU A 500 8.24 -20.16 19.34
C LEU A 500 8.94 -20.88 18.17
N SER A 501 8.25 -21.78 17.48
CA SER A 501 8.79 -22.46 16.30
C SER A 501 8.85 -21.53 15.11
N PHE A 502 9.87 -21.66 14.27
CA PHE A 502 9.98 -20.93 13.02
C PHE A 502 10.81 -21.67 11.98
N ILE A 503 10.58 -21.31 10.71
CA ILE A 503 11.28 -21.86 9.55
C ILE A 503 12.34 -20.85 9.13
N LEU A 504 13.56 -21.32 8.89
CA LEU A 504 14.65 -20.45 8.47
C LEU A 504 15.67 -21.23 7.60
N PHE A 505 16.58 -20.47 7.00
CA PHE A 505 17.71 -21.02 6.28
C PHE A 505 18.64 -21.78 7.24
N ALA A 506 19.04 -23.00 6.86
CA ALA A 506 19.76 -23.92 7.74
C ALA A 506 21.04 -23.33 8.36
N ASP A 507 21.81 -22.57 7.58
CA ASP A 507 23.06 -21.97 8.04
C ASP A 507 22.86 -20.89 9.12
N ASN A 508 21.67 -20.29 9.18
CA ASN A 508 21.31 -19.29 10.18
C ASN A 508 20.68 -19.87 11.45
N ALA A 509 20.40 -21.18 11.46
CA ALA A 509 19.64 -21.82 12.52
C ALA A 509 20.36 -21.76 13.88
N TYR A 510 21.61 -22.15 13.93
CA TYR A 510 22.35 -22.19 15.19
C TYR A 510 22.61 -20.81 15.83
N PRO A 511 23.12 -19.81 15.08
CA PRO A 511 23.32 -18.47 15.65
C PRO A 511 22.04 -17.85 16.17
N ARG A 512 20.95 -18.01 15.43
CA ARG A 512 19.66 -17.43 15.80
C ARG A 512 19.02 -18.14 16.99
N ALA A 513 19.08 -19.48 17.01
CA ALA A 513 18.60 -20.29 18.12
C ALA A 513 19.32 -19.91 19.42
N ARG A 514 20.63 -19.77 19.37
CA ARG A 514 21.43 -19.38 20.53
C ARG A 514 21.03 -18.00 21.07
N LYS A 515 20.87 -17.03 20.19
CA LYS A 515 20.44 -15.67 20.55
C LYS A 515 19.06 -15.64 21.23
N ILE A 516 18.13 -16.44 20.71
CA ILE A 516 16.79 -16.57 21.29
C ILE A 516 16.85 -17.24 22.66
N CYS A 517 17.61 -18.33 22.79
CA CYS A 517 17.77 -19.02 24.07
C CYS A 517 18.41 -18.13 25.16
N GLU A 518 19.39 -17.32 24.80
CA GLU A 518 19.99 -16.35 25.68
C GLU A 518 18.96 -15.32 26.18
N LYS A 519 18.17 -14.75 25.29
CA LYS A 519 17.08 -13.82 25.63
C LYS A 519 16.00 -14.47 26.49
N LEU A 520 15.60 -15.69 26.18
CA LEU A 520 14.61 -16.42 26.97
C LEU A 520 15.14 -16.70 28.39
N LYS A 521 16.41 -17.08 28.52
CA LYS A 521 17.04 -17.33 29.81
C LYS A 521 17.05 -16.08 30.70
N GLU A 522 17.22 -14.90 30.11
CA GLU A 522 17.21 -13.62 30.83
C GLU A 522 15.80 -13.19 31.26
N ASN A 523 14.79 -13.48 30.43
CA ASN A 523 13.43 -12.98 30.61
C ASN A 523 12.48 -13.96 31.32
N ILE A 524 12.75 -15.26 31.27
CA ILE A 524 11.91 -16.24 31.95
C ILE A 524 12.26 -16.30 33.43
N PRO A 525 11.32 -16.01 34.35
CA PRO A 525 11.57 -16.12 35.79
C PRO A 525 11.86 -17.59 36.15
N ARG A 526 12.84 -17.77 37.01
CA ARG A 526 13.14 -19.11 37.55
C ARG A 526 11.97 -19.57 38.41
N ALA A 527 11.50 -20.80 38.17
CA ALA A 527 10.54 -21.44 39.06
C ALA A 527 11.20 -21.63 40.43
N GLN A 528 10.52 -21.22 41.50
CA GLN A 528 10.94 -21.43 42.88
C GLN A 528 10.63 -22.85 43.32
#